data_56fa317d0e160629b711b2a51449876c
#
_entry.id   56fa317d0e160629b711b2a51449876c
#
_cell.length_a   1.000
_cell.length_b   1.000
_cell.length_c   1.000
_cell.angle_alpha   90.00
_cell.angle_beta   90.00
_cell.angle_gamma   90.00
#
_symmetry.space_group_name_H-M   'P 1'
#
loop_
_entity.id
_entity.type
_entity.pdbx_description
1 polymer ?
#
loop_
_entity_poly.entity_id
_entity_poly.type
_entity_poly.pdbx_seq_one_letter_code
_entity_poly.pdbx_strand_id
1 'polypeptide(L)'
;MINNKKSFDIVRDMGMGYNLGNTFDSYSFMGGISSPEEQITLNGNTVPTKEMIKKIKKYGFKTIRFPVTWVYFIDDYGNVRSDWMLLVKKVVDLIVNADLYCILNIYNDGHYGNWLTRGKEAKDKYINLWTQIANEFKNYDQHLIFESMDEVYFYDPRTYVFDFDILLELNQAFIDIVRNSGGNNIERLLIVAGAYHDLDLTCSSDYKIPVDPSNKFAVSINYYIPSTFTRELYFDPFTWTDGDGIIYYYEPTLTWGIQDDYFKIITDFELMKNTFISKGIPVIINEVGVLTEEKKKLESIREYLYMVFSISSDFDGIMCCLWDTSNKVFGDMNYYDRENDKWYDEKLKENFMQISRGKYIKPTDFYIKTHFETVTMTYLQGTIELKIGSRKALKIIINVRLTGTLFIDVNFSVFSYDTIGRSFKINFEKSDGKKQYDGTYVFSIDVSKIKCYNYIQVTKSLGDKHITLNNLTVEFEESFQSIDYKSYKSAISSYIY
;
A
#
# COMPACT_ATOMS: atom_id res chain seq x y z
N MET A 1 30.68 6.24 -10.54
CA MET A 1 30.42 4.94 -11.21
C MET A 1 29.37 4.23 -10.36
N ILE A 2 28.29 3.77 -10.97
CA ILE A 2 27.31 2.94 -10.29
C ILE A 2 27.99 1.63 -9.89
N ASN A 3 27.91 1.29 -8.60
CA ASN A 3 28.38 0.00 -8.09
C ASN A 3 27.51 -1.13 -8.66
N ASN A 4 28.11 -2.28 -8.93
CA ASN A 4 27.41 -3.48 -9.44
C ASN A 4 26.57 -4.17 -8.32
N LYS A 5 25.87 -3.37 -7.49
CA LYS A 5 25.00 -3.87 -6.42
C LYS A 5 23.72 -4.47 -7.02
N LYS A 6 23.25 -5.55 -6.41
CA LYS A 6 21.93 -6.12 -6.74
C LYS A 6 20.81 -5.23 -6.20
N SER A 7 19.60 -5.37 -6.74
CA SER A 7 18.43 -4.61 -6.31
C SER A 7 18.19 -4.69 -4.79
N PHE A 8 18.32 -5.87 -4.19
CA PHE A 8 18.17 -6.08 -2.74
C PHE A 8 19.20 -5.30 -1.92
N ASP A 9 20.47 -5.26 -2.37
CA ASP A 9 21.51 -4.51 -1.65
C ASP A 9 21.24 -3.01 -1.67
N ILE A 10 20.72 -2.49 -2.82
CA ILE A 10 20.36 -1.09 -2.94
C ILE A 10 19.16 -0.79 -2.01
N VAL A 11 18.11 -1.62 -2.05
CA VAL A 11 16.90 -1.42 -1.21
C VAL A 11 17.25 -1.51 0.28
N ARG A 12 18.15 -2.40 0.67
CA ARG A 12 18.66 -2.46 2.07
C ARG A 12 19.41 -1.18 2.46
N ASP A 13 20.23 -0.64 1.57
CA ASP A 13 20.96 0.61 1.80
C ASP A 13 20.02 1.83 1.86
N MET A 14 18.92 1.82 1.09
CA MET A 14 17.87 2.86 1.10
C MET A 14 17.22 3.01 2.48
N GLY A 15 17.14 1.93 3.27
CA GLY A 15 16.63 1.94 4.63
C GLY A 15 15.21 2.53 4.72
N MET A 16 14.95 3.34 5.75
CA MET A 16 13.66 4.03 5.87
C MET A 16 13.62 5.27 4.98
N GLY A 17 12.48 5.47 4.33
CA GLY A 17 12.20 6.61 3.47
C GLY A 17 11.24 7.63 4.09
N TYR A 18 11.27 8.84 3.55
CA TYR A 18 10.43 9.97 3.91
C TYR A 18 9.93 10.67 2.65
N ASN A 19 8.63 10.93 2.56
CA ASN A 19 8.05 11.68 1.44
C ASN A 19 8.13 13.21 1.71
N LEU A 20 8.56 13.97 0.70
CA LEU A 20 8.39 15.43 0.69
C LEU A 20 6.98 15.78 0.19
N GLY A 21 5.96 15.30 0.89
CA GLY A 21 4.56 15.47 0.49
C GLY A 21 4.08 16.93 0.56
N ASN A 22 3.05 17.23 -0.23
CA ASN A 22 2.44 18.55 -0.34
C ASN A 22 3.40 19.68 -0.71
N THR A 23 4.38 19.38 -1.59
CA THR A 23 5.32 20.37 -2.14
C THR A 23 5.27 20.37 -3.67
N PHE A 24 6.15 19.63 -4.33
CA PHE A 24 6.19 19.49 -5.79
C PHE A 24 5.07 18.61 -6.35
N ASP A 25 4.42 17.84 -5.50
CA ASP A 25 3.25 17.01 -5.75
C ASP A 25 1.92 17.76 -5.59
N SER A 26 1.92 19.00 -5.10
CA SER A 26 0.69 19.78 -4.89
C SER A 26 -0.15 19.88 -6.17
N TYR A 27 -1.47 19.72 -6.02
CA TYR A 27 -2.42 19.73 -7.13
C TYR A 27 -3.63 20.61 -6.79
N SER A 28 -4.13 21.37 -7.77
CA SER A 28 -5.32 22.20 -7.63
C SER A 28 -6.44 21.68 -8.53
N PHE A 29 -7.54 21.25 -7.93
CA PHE A 29 -8.77 20.89 -8.67
C PHE A 29 -9.42 22.08 -9.39
N MET A 30 -9.12 23.29 -8.94
CA MET A 30 -9.66 24.52 -9.53
C MET A 30 -8.81 25.01 -10.71
N GLY A 31 -7.69 24.35 -11.00
CA GLY A 31 -6.70 24.83 -11.97
C GLY A 31 -6.00 26.10 -11.46
N GLY A 32 -5.41 26.87 -12.38
CA GLY A 32 -4.88 28.21 -12.09
C GLY A 32 -3.44 28.25 -11.58
N ILE A 33 -2.73 27.12 -11.47
CA ILE A 33 -1.29 27.13 -11.15
C ILE A 33 -0.51 27.57 -12.37
N SER A 34 0.18 28.69 -12.27
CA SER A 34 0.92 29.32 -13.36
C SER A 34 2.43 29.36 -13.15
N SER A 35 2.88 29.24 -11.91
CA SER A 35 4.30 29.27 -11.55
C SER A 35 4.70 28.11 -10.64
N PRO A 36 5.97 27.67 -10.70
CA PRO A 36 6.52 26.70 -9.78
C PRO A 36 6.32 27.04 -8.29
N GLU A 37 6.44 28.32 -7.96
CA GLU A 37 6.26 28.80 -6.58
C GLU A 37 4.82 28.60 -6.10
N GLU A 38 3.83 28.93 -6.94
CA GLU A 38 2.42 28.69 -6.63
C GLU A 38 2.13 27.21 -6.35
N GLN A 39 2.69 26.29 -7.13
CA GLN A 39 2.50 24.85 -6.88
C GLN A 39 3.11 24.45 -5.53
N ILE A 40 4.36 24.82 -5.28
CA ILE A 40 5.08 24.41 -4.06
C ILE A 40 4.43 24.96 -2.81
N THR A 41 3.94 26.19 -2.87
CA THR A 41 3.34 26.87 -1.72
C THR A 41 1.84 26.68 -1.57
N LEU A 42 1.19 25.98 -2.51
CA LEU A 42 -0.27 25.76 -2.53
C LEU A 42 -0.79 25.21 -1.20
N ASN A 43 -0.08 24.27 -0.60
CA ASN A 43 -0.40 23.65 0.68
C ASN A 43 0.41 24.24 1.84
N GLY A 44 0.96 25.45 1.70
CA GLY A 44 1.68 26.18 2.75
C GLY A 44 3.11 25.67 3.00
N ASN A 45 3.64 24.80 2.16
CA ASN A 45 5.05 24.36 2.24
C ASN A 45 5.97 25.32 1.49
N THR A 46 7.27 25.13 1.66
CA THR A 46 8.34 25.92 1.02
C THR A 46 9.26 25.04 0.19
N VAL A 47 10.04 25.63 -0.68
CA VAL A 47 11.08 24.90 -1.45
C VAL A 47 12.03 24.22 -0.45
N PRO A 48 12.31 22.92 -0.61
CA PRO A 48 13.22 22.21 0.28
C PRO A 48 14.60 22.86 0.35
N THR A 49 15.14 22.99 1.56
CA THR A 49 16.45 23.56 1.82
C THR A 49 17.47 22.49 2.21
N LYS A 50 18.75 22.82 2.07
CA LYS A 50 19.84 21.93 2.50
C LYS A 50 19.73 21.56 3.98
N GLU A 51 19.31 22.50 4.81
CA GLU A 51 19.15 22.29 6.25
C GLU A 51 17.97 21.35 6.55
N MET A 52 16.86 21.49 5.86
CA MET A 52 15.71 20.57 5.95
C MET A 52 16.14 19.14 5.59
N ILE A 53 16.83 18.94 4.47
CA ILE A 53 17.31 17.62 4.03
C ILE A 53 18.26 16.99 5.05
N LYS A 54 19.20 17.79 5.62
CA LYS A 54 20.10 17.30 6.69
C LYS A 54 19.36 16.87 7.94
N LYS A 55 18.28 17.57 8.32
CA LYS A 55 17.47 17.24 9.48
C LYS A 55 16.71 15.95 9.27
N ILE A 56 16.10 15.73 8.11
CA ILE A 56 15.46 14.45 7.74
C ILE A 56 16.46 13.30 7.87
N LYS A 57 17.69 13.47 7.33
CA LYS A 57 18.78 12.49 7.50
C LYS A 57 19.10 12.23 8.97
N LYS A 58 19.20 13.28 9.79
CA LYS A 58 19.49 13.19 11.23
C LYS A 58 18.45 12.36 11.99
N TYR A 59 17.20 12.37 11.54
CA TYR A 59 16.12 11.58 12.14
C TYR A 59 16.09 10.11 11.69
N GLY A 60 17.08 9.70 10.88
CA GLY A 60 17.32 8.29 10.55
C GLY A 60 16.80 7.87 9.18
N PHE A 61 16.19 8.76 8.42
CA PHE A 61 15.78 8.47 7.05
C PHE A 61 16.98 8.49 6.11
N LYS A 62 17.11 7.46 5.28
CA LYS A 62 18.18 7.32 4.29
C LYS A 62 17.71 7.57 2.87
N THR A 63 16.39 7.63 2.67
CA THR A 63 15.74 7.86 1.39
C THR A 63 14.76 9.02 1.52
N ILE A 64 14.75 9.90 0.53
CA ILE A 64 13.69 10.87 0.33
C ILE A 64 12.96 10.51 -0.95
N ARG A 65 11.67 10.16 -0.84
CA ARG A 65 10.79 10.13 -1.99
C ARG A 65 10.37 11.56 -2.28
N PHE A 66 10.64 11.99 -3.49
CA PHE A 66 10.39 13.33 -3.98
C PHE A 66 9.29 13.27 -5.06
N PRO A 67 8.01 13.28 -4.66
CA PRO A 67 6.91 13.24 -5.58
C PRO A 67 6.80 14.54 -6.37
N VAL A 68 6.63 14.43 -7.69
CA VAL A 68 6.56 15.58 -8.61
C VAL A 68 5.37 15.44 -9.54
N THR A 69 4.51 16.46 -9.54
CA THR A 69 3.41 16.66 -10.47
C THR A 69 3.89 17.52 -11.64
N TRP A 70 3.74 17.05 -12.85
CA TRP A 70 4.29 17.70 -14.06
C TRP A 70 3.24 18.46 -14.87
N VAL A 71 1.96 18.14 -14.73
CA VAL A 71 0.85 18.62 -15.58
C VAL A 71 0.82 20.13 -15.80
N TYR A 72 1.21 20.94 -14.83
CA TYR A 72 1.19 22.40 -14.95
C TYR A 72 2.37 22.97 -15.73
N PHE A 73 3.42 22.18 -15.91
CA PHE A 73 4.70 22.63 -16.50
C PHE A 73 5.16 21.76 -17.67
N ILE A 74 4.22 21.09 -18.31
CA ILE A 74 4.42 20.41 -19.60
C ILE A 74 3.40 20.89 -20.60
N ASP A 75 3.78 20.91 -21.88
CA ASP A 75 2.86 21.19 -22.98
C ASP A 75 2.04 19.94 -23.37
N ASP A 76 1.20 20.09 -24.39
CA ASP A 76 0.36 18.99 -24.90
C ASP A 76 1.16 17.79 -25.41
N TYR A 77 2.42 17.98 -25.77
CA TYR A 77 3.35 16.93 -26.21
C TYR A 77 4.20 16.36 -25.09
N GLY A 78 4.10 16.89 -23.87
CA GLY A 78 4.92 16.49 -22.72
C GLY A 78 6.30 17.15 -22.66
N ASN A 79 6.53 18.26 -23.38
CA ASN A 79 7.77 19.02 -23.27
C ASN A 79 7.77 19.80 -21.95
N VAL A 80 8.79 19.58 -21.12
CA VAL A 80 8.90 20.19 -19.79
C VAL A 80 9.42 21.64 -19.90
N ARG A 81 8.79 22.54 -19.18
CA ARG A 81 9.31 23.91 -18.98
C ARG A 81 10.67 23.87 -18.30
N SER A 82 11.61 24.62 -18.81
CA SER A 82 13.00 24.61 -18.36
C SER A 82 13.16 25.08 -16.89
N ASP A 83 12.34 26.05 -16.46
CA ASP A 83 12.34 26.54 -15.07
C ASP A 83 11.91 25.46 -14.08
N TRP A 84 10.90 24.63 -14.44
CA TRP A 84 10.46 23.51 -13.60
C TRP A 84 11.54 22.42 -13.52
N MET A 85 12.10 22.01 -14.67
CA MET A 85 13.17 21.01 -14.68
C MET A 85 14.39 21.44 -13.87
N LEU A 86 14.79 22.74 -13.96
CA LEU A 86 15.89 23.28 -13.17
C LEU A 86 15.60 23.24 -11.66
N LEU A 87 14.36 23.51 -11.26
CA LEU A 87 13.97 23.48 -9.86
C LEU A 87 13.90 22.06 -9.30
N VAL A 88 13.33 21.11 -10.08
CA VAL A 88 13.37 19.67 -9.74
C VAL A 88 14.81 19.20 -9.59
N LYS A 89 15.68 19.54 -10.54
CA LYS A 89 17.11 19.22 -10.46
C LYS A 89 17.78 19.75 -9.23
N LYS A 90 17.51 21.01 -8.87
CA LYS A 90 18.04 21.61 -7.64
C LYS A 90 17.68 20.81 -6.39
N VAL A 91 16.46 20.31 -6.27
CA VAL A 91 16.04 19.51 -5.12
C VAL A 91 16.69 18.13 -5.15
N VAL A 92 16.76 17.47 -6.31
CA VAL A 92 17.51 16.22 -6.48
C VAL A 92 18.96 16.38 -6.05
N ASP A 93 19.62 17.48 -6.47
CA ASP A 93 20.99 17.79 -6.07
C ASP A 93 21.14 17.95 -4.54
N LEU A 94 20.19 18.61 -3.88
CA LEU A 94 20.20 18.75 -2.43
C LEU A 94 20.15 17.41 -1.71
N ILE A 95 19.30 16.49 -2.20
CA ILE A 95 19.10 15.17 -1.61
C ILE A 95 20.34 14.29 -1.84
N VAL A 96 20.79 14.16 -3.09
CA VAL A 96 21.92 13.31 -3.45
C VAL A 96 23.23 13.81 -2.84
N ASN A 97 23.46 15.16 -2.82
CA ASN A 97 24.63 15.74 -2.18
C ASN A 97 24.61 15.62 -0.64
N ALA A 98 23.48 15.32 -0.04
CA ALA A 98 23.39 14.97 1.38
C ALA A 98 23.71 13.48 1.64
N ASP A 99 24.07 12.71 0.60
CA ASP A 99 24.30 11.28 0.67
C ASP A 99 23.03 10.56 1.18
N LEU A 100 21.90 10.86 0.50
CA LEU A 100 20.60 10.23 0.64
C LEU A 100 20.15 9.69 -0.71
N TYR A 101 19.38 8.63 -0.70
CA TYR A 101 18.67 8.18 -1.89
C TYR A 101 17.52 9.14 -2.20
N CYS A 102 17.32 9.43 -3.48
CA CYS A 102 16.23 10.24 -4.00
C CYS A 102 15.37 9.39 -4.92
N ILE A 103 14.10 9.22 -4.63
CA ILE A 103 13.12 8.61 -5.55
C ILE A 103 12.36 9.75 -6.24
N LEU A 104 12.55 9.88 -7.55
CA LEU A 104 11.88 10.85 -8.40
C LEU A 104 10.84 10.17 -9.27
N ASN A 105 9.62 10.71 -9.38
CA ASN A 105 8.51 10.09 -10.09
C ASN A 105 7.67 11.07 -10.94
N ILE A 106 6.61 10.52 -11.55
CA ILE A 106 5.44 11.23 -12.04
C ILE A 106 4.31 10.97 -11.04
N TYR A 107 3.81 12.03 -10.37
CA TYR A 107 2.84 11.90 -9.28
C TYR A 107 1.41 12.16 -9.76
N ASN A 108 0.70 13.16 -9.36
CA ASN A 108 -0.73 13.43 -9.65
C ASN A 108 -1.14 13.51 -11.15
N ASP A 109 -0.25 13.24 -12.07
CA ASP A 109 -0.49 13.31 -13.53
C ASP A 109 -1.47 12.24 -14.05
N GLY A 110 -1.67 11.17 -13.28
CA GLY A 110 -2.63 10.10 -13.57
C GLY A 110 -3.87 10.08 -12.66
N HIS A 111 -3.92 10.97 -11.67
CA HIS A 111 -5.04 11.09 -10.74
C HIS A 111 -6.18 11.94 -11.33
N TYR A 112 -7.39 11.72 -10.84
CA TYR A 112 -8.57 12.60 -11.06
C TYR A 112 -8.87 12.95 -12.52
N GLY A 113 -8.53 12.06 -13.47
CA GLY A 113 -8.78 12.31 -14.89
C GLY A 113 -7.77 13.25 -15.56
N ASN A 114 -6.60 13.43 -14.96
CA ASN A 114 -5.48 14.13 -15.55
C ASN A 114 -5.03 13.47 -16.87
N TRP A 115 -3.99 14.02 -17.51
CA TRP A 115 -3.57 13.63 -18.85
C TRP A 115 -3.04 12.19 -18.97
N LEU A 116 -2.47 11.61 -17.91
CA LEU A 116 -1.95 10.24 -17.95
C LEU A 116 -3.12 9.25 -17.81
N THR A 117 -3.75 8.99 -18.93
CA THR A 117 -4.92 8.11 -19.07
C THR A 117 -4.65 7.03 -20.10
N ARG A 118 -5.73 6.37 -20.56
CA ARG A 118 -5.68 5.42 -21.68
C ARG A 118 -5.49 6.13 -23.01
N GLY A 119 -4.80 5.48 -23.92
CA GLY A 119 -4.72 5.88 -25.32
C GLY A 119 -3.34 6.33 -25.75
N LYS A 120 -3.21 6.44 -27.06
CA LYS A 120 -1.92 6.70 -27.73
C LYS A 120 -1.32 8.06 -27.35
N GLU A 121 -2.14 9.10 -27.28
CA GLU A 121 -1.67 10.47 -26.97
C GLU A 121 -1.07 10.55 -25.56
N ALA A 122 -1.74 9.97 -24.57
CA ALA A 122 -1.23 9.90 -23.21
C ALA A 122 0.09 9.11 -23.14
N LYS A 123 0.16 7.99 -23.85
CA LYS A 123 1.40 7.20 -23.95
C LYS A 123 2.53 7.97 -24.61
N ASP A 124 2.29 8.64 -25.74
CA ASP A 124 3.31 9.42 -26.44
C ASP A 124 3.83 10.56 -25.54
N LYS A 125 2.94 11.24 -24.83
CA LYS A 125 3.27 12.28 -23.85
C LYS A 125 4.10 11.73 -22.68
N TYR A 126 3.74 10.56 -22.15
CA TYR A 126 4.47 9.85 -21.11
C TYR A 126 5.90 9.48 -21.56
N ILE A 127 6.02 8.94 -22.76
CA ILE A 127 7.31 8.60 -23.37
C ILE A 127 8.20 9.84 -23.53
N ASN A 128 7.65 10.95 -24.01
CA ASN A 128 8.40 12.19 -24.17
C ASN A 128 8.85 12.76 -22.82
N LEU A 129 7.97 12.76 -21.81
CA LEU A 129 8.30 13.25 -20.47
C LEU A 129 9.43 12.42 -19.84
N TRP A 130 9.33 11.08 -19.86
CA TRP A 130 10.39 10.21 -19.31
C TRP A 130 11.68 10.31 -20.10
N THR A 131 11.62 10.53 -21.43
CA THR A 131 12.83 10.75 -22.26
C THR A 131 13.60 11.98 -21.79
N GLN A 132 12.92 13.07 -21.48
CA GLN A 132 13.55 14.29 -20.96
C GLN A 132 14.13 14.09 -19.57
N ILE A 133 13.36 13.49 -18.64
CA ILE A 133 13.82 13.17 -17.28
C ILE A 133 15.04 12.25 -17.34
N ALA A 134 14.97 11.14 -18.07
CA ALA A 134 16.05 10.19 -18.17
C ALA A 134 17.35 10.83 -18.72
N ASN A 135 17.24 11.68 -19.74
CA ASN A 135 18.41 12.37 -20.31
C ASN A 135 19.02 13.41 -19.39
N GLU A 136 18.18 14.18 -18.65
CA GLU A 136 18.66 15.19 -17.70
C GLU A 136 19.48 14.56 -16.57
N PHE A 137 19.02 13.41 -16.08
CA PHE A 137 19.58 12.81 -14.87
C PHE A 137 20.47 11.57 -15.11
N LYS A 138 20.81 11.22 -16.36
CA LYS A 138 21.56 10.00 -16.69
C LYS A 138 22.95 9.87 -16.06
N ASN A 139 23.55 10.98 -15.65
CA ASN A 139 24.88 11.00 -15.07
C ASN A 139 24.89 10.94 -13.52
N TYR A 140 23.73 11.00 -12.88
CA TYR A 140 23.60 10.82 -11.42
C TYR A 140 23.94 9.36 -11.06
N ASP A 141 24.54 9.20 -9.89
CA ASP A 141 24.91 7.87 -9.38
C ASP A 141 23.71 7.05 -8.86
N GLN A 142 23.97 5.98 -8.12
CA GLN A 142 22.94 5.08 -7.60
C GLN A 142 22.02 5.71 -6.54
N HIS A 143 22.33 6.88 -6.01
CA HIS A 143 21.47 7.55 -5.05
C HIS A 143 20.21 8.14 -5.69
N LEU A 144 20.21 8.38 -7.01
CA LEU A 144 19.00 8.75 -7.72
C LEU A 144 18.32 7.50 -8.27
N ILE A 145 17.05 7.34 -7.95
CA ILE A 145 16.17 6.24 -8.35
C ILE A 145 14.96 6.85 -9.06
N PHE A 146 14.47 6.20 -10.10
CA PHE A 146 13.26 6.61 -10.80
C PHE A 146 12.10 5.68 -10.47
N GLU A 147 10.94 6.25 -10.26
CA GLU A 147 9.66 5.56 -10.10
C GLU A 147 8.74 5.95 -11.24
N SER A 148 8.18 4.95 -11.95
CA SER A 148 7.50 5.14 -13.23
C SER A 148 6.32 6.10 -13.17
N MET A 149 5.44 5.94 -12.21
CA MET A 149 4.23 6.74 -11.96
C MET A 149 3.64 6.40 -10.60
N ASP A 150 2.70 7.22 -10.10
CA ASP A 150 2.00 6.98 -8.85
C ASP A 150 0.48 6.91 -9.04
N GLU A 151 -0.18 5.99 -8.35
CA GLU A 151 -1.65 5.76 -8.24
C GLU A 151 -2.48 6.07 -9.49
N VAL A 152 -2.00 5.67 -10.68
CA VAL A 152 -2.69 5.97 -11.93
C VAL A 152 -3.97 5.15 -12.06
N TYR A 153 -5.08 5.85 -12.38
CA TYR A 153 -6.41 5.28 -12.44
C TYR A 153 -6.73 4.68 -13.81
N PHE A 154 -6.31 3.42 -14.04
CA PHE A 154 -6.56 2.70 -15.31
C PHE A 154 -7.80 1.81 -15.25
N TYR A 155 -8.84 2.18 -14.51
CA TYR A 155 -10.10 1.45 -14.51
C TYR A 155 -10.93 1.74 -15.76
N ASP A 156 -11.54 0.70 -16.32
CA ASP A 156 -12.53 0.89 -17.39
C ASP A 156 -13.78 1.56 -16.79
N PRO A 157 -14.23 2.71 -17.32
CA PRO A 157 -15.33 3.46 -16.72
C PRO A 157 -16.69 2.76 -16.81
N ARG A 158 -16.82 1.70 -17.62
CA ARG A 158 -18.07 0.94 -17.78
C ARG A 158 -18.10 -0.32 -16.93
N THR A 159 -16.95 -0.97 -16.76
CA THR A 159 -16.85 -2.26 -16.07
C THR A 159 -16.21 -2.14 -14.70
N TYR A 160 -15.58 -1.00 -14.40
CA TYR A 160 -14.77 -0.78 -13.19
C TYR A 160 -13.67 -1.83 -12.99
N VAL A 161 -13.22 -2.46 -14.06
CA VAL A 161 -12.11 -3.42 -14.06
C VAL A 161 -10.81 -2.68 -14.35
N PHE A 162 -9.78 -2.97 -13.55
CA PHE A 162 -8.46 -2.39 -13.73
C PHE A 162 -7.76 -2.97 -14.97
N ASP A 163 -7.15 -2.11 -15.78
CA ASP A 163 -6.48 -2.47 -17.02
C ASP A 163 -4.98 -2.74 -16.78
N PHE A 164 -4.66 -3.99 -16.50
CA PHE A 164 -3.28 -4.44 -16.27
C PHE A 164 -2.40 -4.38 -17.53
N ASP A 165 -3.00 -4.43 -18.72
CA ASP A 165 -2.23 -4.39 -19.98
C ASP A 165 -1.66 -3.00 -20.24
N ILE A 166 -2.44 -1.94 -20.01
CA ILE A 166 -1.96 -0.56 -20.09
C ILE A 166 -0.86 -0.30 -19.05
N LEU A 167 -1.05 -0.76 -17.80
CA LEU A 167 -0.04 -0.62 -16.77
C LEU A 167 1.28 -1.30 -17.18
N LEU A 168 1.21 -2.54 -17.68
CA LEU A 168 2.39 -3.25 -18.19
C LEU A 168 3.06 -2.48 -19.32
N GLU A 169 2.27 -2.00 -20.29
CA GLU A 169 2.78 -1.26 -21.46
C GLU A 169 3.55 0.00 -21.03
N LEU A 170 3.04 0.77 -20.08
CA LEU A 170 3.70 1.99 -19.59
C LEU A 170 4.90 1.68 -18.69
N ASN A 171 4.83 0.69 -17.82
CA ASN A 171 5.98 0.25 -17.03
C ASN A 171 7.11 -0.29 -17.92
N GLN A 172 6.79 -1.02 -19.00
CA GLN A 172 7.78 -1.49 -19.95
C GLN A 172 8.39 -0.33 -20.73
N ALA A 173 7.56 0.61 -21.23
CA ALA A 173 8.05 1.79 -21.92
C ALA A 173 9.00 2.63 -21.04
N PHE A 174 8.68 2.78 -19.76
CA PHE A 174 9.54 3.45 -18.79
C PHE A 174 10.92 2.78 -18.69
N ILE A 175 10.95 1.46 -18.49
CA ILE A 175 12.22 0.70 -18.43
C ILE A 175 13.02 0.91 -19.71
N ASP A 176 12.39 0.71 -20.87
CA ASP A 176 13.07 0.81 -22.17
C ASP A 176 13.66 2.19 -22.40
N ILE A 177 12.92 3.26 -22.09
CA ILE A 177 13.38 4.65 -22.23
C ILE A 177 14.57 4.90 -21.32
N VAL A 178 14.47 4.55 -20.05
CA VAL A 178 15.54 4.81 -19.08
C VAL A 178 16.80 4.03 -19.47
N ARG A 179 16.70 2.73 -19.78
CA ARG A 179 17.85 1.91 -20.18
C ARG A 179 18.52 2.43 -21.46
N ASN A 180 17.73 2.82 -22.47
CA ASN A 180 18.23 3.31 -23.73
C ASN A 180 18.83 4.73 -23.66
N SER A 181 18.54 5.51 -22.62
CA SER A 181 19.13 6.84 -22.43
C SER A 181 20.64 6.82 -22.13
N GLY A 182 21.17 5.66 -21.75
CA GLY A 182 22.60 5.44 -21.51
C GLY A 182 23.10 6.02 -20.19
N GLY A 183 24.41 6.20 -20.08
CA GLY A 183 25.05 6.66 -18.85
C GLY A 183 24.79 5.71 -17.68
N ASN A 184 24.58 6.25 -16.49
CA ASN A 184 24.29 5.48 -15.30
C ASN A 184 22.86 4.87 -15.29
N ASN A 185 21.99 5.29 -16.20
CA ASN A 185 20.63 4.77 -16.32
C ASN A 185 20.59 3.30 -16.77
N ILE A 186 21.65 2.80 -17.43
CA ILE A 186 21.77 1.39 -17.81
C ILE A 186 21.64 0.46 -16.58
N GLU A 187 22.21 0.88 -15.44
CA GLU A 187 22.31 0.07 -14.22
C GLU A 187 21.57 0.69 -13.01
N ARG A 188 20.79 1.76 -13.23
CA ARG A 188 20.00 2.42 -12.17
C ARG A 188 18.91 1.50 -11.66
N LEU A 189 18.71 1.46 -10.33
CA LEU A 189 17.49 0.84 -9.79
C LEU A 189 16.27 1.64 -10.27
N LEU A 190 15.28 0.93 -10.81
CA LEU A 190 14.00 1.49 -11.23
C LEU A 190 12.90 0.97 -10.31
N ILE A 191 11.85 1.76 -10.13
CA ILE A 191 10.65 1.34 -9.42
C ILE A 191 9.50 1.35 -10.43
N VAL A 192 8.90 0.19 -10.68
CA VAL A 192 7.72 0.06 -11.53
C VAL A 192 6.46 0.11 -10.68
N ALA A 193 5.48 0.83 -11.15
CA ALA A 193 4.23 1.02 -10.43
C ALA A 193 3.46 -0.29 -10.27
N GLY A 194 2.97 -0.55 -9.07
CA GLY A 194 1.91 -1.52 -8.81
C GLY A 194 0.58 -1.07 -9.40
N ALA A 195 -0.38 -1.99 -9.49
CA ALA A 195 -1.71 -1.70 -10.01
C ALA A 195 -2.45 -0.76 -9.04
N TYR A 196 -2.63 0.50 -9.43
CA TYR A 196 -3.17 1.57 -8.59
C TYR A 196 -2.46 1.69 -7.21
N HIS A 197 -1.23 1.19 -7.11
CA HIS A 197 -0.47 0.98 -5.86
C HIS A 197 -1.24 0.21 -4.77
N ASP A 198 -2.37 -0.41 -5.14
CA ASP A 198 -3.14 -1.28 -4.25
C ASP A 198 -2.44 -2.62 -4.06
N LEU A 199 -2.34 -3.09 -2.82
CA LEU A 199 -1.66 -4.34 -2.46
C LEU A 199 -2.30 -5.55 -3.13
N ASP A 200 -3.63 -5.65 -3.10
CA ASP A 200 -4.34 -6.82 -3.58
C ASP A 200 -4.32 -6.92 -5.10
N LEU A 201 -4.51 -5.79 -5.79
CA LEU A 201 -4.38 -5.70 -7.24
C LEU A 201 -2.96 -6.04 -7.69
N THR A 202 -1.96 -5.45 -7.03
CA THR A 202 -0.54 -5.64 -7.37
C THR A 202 -0.08 -7.08 -7.09
N CYS A 203 -0.54 -7.68 -6.01
CA CYS A 203 -0.23 -9.09 -5.69
C CYS A 203 -1.14 -10.10 -6.40
N SER A 204 -2.08 -9.66 -7.23
CA SER A 204 -2.95 -10.56 -7.97
C SER A 204 -2.20 -11.30 -9.09
N SER A 205 -2.80 -12.41 -9.56
CA SER A 205 -2.24 -13.17 -10.69
C SER A 205 -2.32 -12.43 -12.03
N ASP A 206 -3.05 -11.30 -12.10
CA ASP A 206 -3.22 -10.52 -13.32
C ASP A 206 -2.15 -9.42 -13.45
N TYR A 207 -1.48 -9.08 -12.33
CA TYR A 207 -0.34 -8.17 -12.38
C TYR A 207 0.81 -8.82 -13.16
N LYS A 208 1.24 -8.15 -14.22
CA LYS A 208 2.30 -8.61 -15.11
C LYS A 208 3.59 -7.87 -14.83
N ILE A 209 4.65 -8.62 -14.62
CA ILE A 209 5.98 -8.09 -14.33
C ILE A 209 6.63 -7.70 -15.67
N PRO A 210 7.11 -6.44 -15.83
CA PRO A 210 7.83 -6.04 -17.03
C PRO A 210 9.22 -6.68 -17.10
N VAL A 211 9.83 -6.65 -18.27
CA VAL A 211 11.17 -7.20 -18.50
C VAL A 211 12.20 -6.08 -18.43
N ASP A 212 13.20 -6.25 -17.57
CA ASP A 212 14.35 -5.34 -17.48
C ASP A 212 15.65 -6.07 -17.86
N PRO A 213 16.35 -5.64 -18.92
CA PRO A 213 17.63 -6.26 -19.33
C PRO A 213 18.70 -6.27 -18.23
N SER A 214 18.68 -5.29 -17.33
CA SER A 214 19.62 -5.17 -16.20
C SER A 214 19.16 -5.92 -14.97
N ASN A 215 17.92 -6.40 -14.94
CA ASN A 215 17.29 -7.05 -13.78
C ASN A 215 17.45 -6.21 -12.49
N LYS A 216 17.30 -4.88 -12.62
CA LYS A 216 17.45 -3.89 -11.54
C LYS A 216 16.22 -3.03 -11.37
N PHE A 217 15.13 -3.65 -10.92
CA PHE A 217 13.91 -2.94 -10.57
C PHE A 217 13.29 -3.48 -9.28
N ALA A 218 12.40 -2.70 -8.72
CA ALA A 218 11.52 -3.02 -7.61
C ALA A 218 10.07 -2.72 -8.03
N VAL A 219 9.09 -3.29 -7.31
CA VAL A 219 7.66 -2.98 -7.49
C VAL A 219 7.22 -2.08 -6.34
N SER A 220 6.40 -1.06 -6.63
CA SER A 220 5.85 -0.18 -5.60
C SER A 220 4.40 -0.46 -5.27
N ILE A 221 4.06 -0.23 -3.99
CA ILE A 221 2.70 -0.20 -3.45
C ILE A 221 2.56 0.96 -2.47
N ASN A 222 1.31 1.38 -2.19
CA ASN A 222 0.98 2.27 -1.08
C ASN A 222 0.29 1.45 0.01
N TYR A 223 0.64 1.68 1.29
CA TYR A 223 0.17 0.84 2.39
C TYR A 223 -0.61 1.67 3.40
N TYR A 224 -1.90 1.78 3.15
CA TYR A 224 -2.86 2.47 4.01
C TYR A 224 -3.92 1.51 4.58
N ILE A 225 -3.50 0.32 4.98
CA ILE A 225 -4.37 -0.76 5.45
C ILE A 225 -4.30 -0.89 6.97
N PRO A 226 -5.46 -0.91 7.68
CA PRO A 226 -6.82 -0.72 7.16
C PRO A 226 -7.12 0.76 6.88
N SER A 227 -7.78 1.06 5.76
CA SER A 227 -8.11 2.44 5.36
C SER A 227 -8.97 3.15 6.41
N THR A 228 -9.88 2.41 7.05
CA THR A 228 -10.74 2.93 8.13
C THR A 228 -9.96 3.54 9.30
N PHE A 229 -8.73 3.10 9.55
CA PHE A 229 -7.84 3.69 10.55
C PHE A 229 -6.90 4.73 9.94
N THR A 230 -6.37 4.48 8.76
CA THR A 230 -5.26 5.27 8.21
C THR A 230 -5.71 6.51 7.45
N ARG A 231 -6.75 6.39 6.60
CA ARG A 231 -7.15 7.43 5.62
C ARG A 231 -8.50 8.06 5.90
N GLU A 232 -9.29 7.52 6.82
CA GLU A 232 -10.64 7.99 7.01
C GLU A 232 -10.71 9.06 8.09
N LEU A 233 -11.36 10.16 7.76
CA LEU A 233 -11.69 11.20 8.73
C LEU A 233 -12.90 10.78 9.55
N TYR A 234 -12.89 11.10 10.83
CA TYR A 234 -14.07 10.99 11.65
C TYR A 234 -15.04 12.12 11.31
N PHE A 235 -15.93 11.81 10.40
CA PHE A 235 -17.23 12.49 10.34
C PHE A 235 -18.21 11.73 11.23
N ASP A 236 -19.26 12.38 11.70
CA ASP A 236 -20.36 11.65 12.37
C ASP A 236 -20.77 10.48 11.46
N PRO A 237 -21.06 9.29 12.03
CA PRO A 237 -21.40 8.12 11.24
C PRO A 237 -22.41 8.49 10.18
N PHE A 238 -22.01 8.41 8.92
CA PHE A 238 -22.96 8.68 7.84
C PHE A 238 -23.31 7.38 7.14
N THR A 239 -24.55 7.30 6.73
CA THR A 239 -25.03 6.24 5.90
C THR A 239 -24.98 6.70 4.45
N TRP A 240 -24.28 5.97 3.61
CA TRP A 240 -24.36 6.15 2.17
C TRP A 240 -25.24 5.04 1.60
N THR A 241 -26.17 5.42 0.73
CA THR A 241 -27.06 4.48 0.03
C THR A 241 -26.62 4.45 -1.43
N ASP A 242 -26.24 3.28 -1.93
CA ASP A 242 -25.94 3.12 -3.35
C ASP A 242 -27.21 3.17 -4.23
N GLY A 243 -27.03 3.08 -5.55
CA GLY A 243 -28.13 3.11 -6.52
C GLY A 243 -29.12 1.95 -6.38
N ASP A 244 -28.78 0.89 -5.68
CA ASP A 244 -29.59 -0.30 -5.42
C ASP A 244 -30.28 -0.24 -4.04
N GLY A 245 -30.13 0.86 -3.30
CA GLY A 245 -30.75 1.08 -1.99
C GLY A 245 -30.04 0.36 -0.83
N ILE A 246 -28.81 -0.13 -1.03
CA ILE A 246 -28.01 -0.73 0.03
C ILE A 246 -27.42 0.38 0.87
N ILE A 247 -27.66 0.31 2.19
CA ILE A 247 -27.16 1.27 3.16
C ILE A 247 -25.79 0.80 3.66
N TYR A 248 -24.76 1.58 3.40
CA TYR A 248 -23.43 1.36 3.94
C TYR A 248 -23.25 2.21 5.19
N TYR A 249 -22.94 1.54 6.30
CA TYR A 249 -22.49 2.20 7.53
C TYR A 249 -20.98 2.38 7.45
N TYR A 250 -20.56 3.62 7.52
CA TYR A 250 -19.16 3.98 7.49
C TYR A 250 -18.76 4.53 8.86
N GLU A 251 -17.90 3.81 9.56
CA GLU A 251 -17.40 4.20 10.87
C GLU A 251 -15.85 4.13 10.87
N PRO A 252 -15.18 5.29 10.87
CA PRO A 252 -13.72 5.34 10.98
C PRO A 252 -13.26 4.69 12.27
N THR A 253 -12.18 3.94 12.21
CA THR A 253 -11.58 3.32 13.37
C THR A 253 -10.64 4.31 14.05
N LEU A 254 -10.90 4.63 15.32
CA LEU A 254 -10.11 5.59 16.11
C LEU A 254 -8.93 4.96 16.85
N THR A 255 -8.89 3.63 16.90
CA THR A 255 -7.86 2.85 17.59
C THR A 255 -7.33 1.73 16.72
N TRP A 256 -6.09 1.36 16.95
CA TRP A 256 -5.40 0.24 16.32
C TRP A 256 -4.64 -0.55 17.39
N GLY A 257 -4.35 -1.83 17.13
CA GLY A 257 -3.49 -2.65 17.98
C GLY A 257 -4.22 -3.80 18.69
N ILE A 258 -5.29 -4.32 18.10
CA ILE A 258 -5.87 -5.62 18.47
C ILE A 258 -5.19 -6.76 17.69
N GLN A 259 -5.46 -8.00 18.04
CA GLN A 259 -4.82 -9.17 17.42
C GLN A 259 -4.95 -9.19 15.90
N ASP A 260 -6.14 -8.89 15.40
CA ASP A 260 -6.44 -8.94 13.96
C ASP A 260 -5.69 -7.86 13.17
N ASP A 261 -5.42 -6.72 13.78
CA ASP A 261 -4.63 -5.65 13.17
C ASP A 261 -3.18 -6.10 12.90
N TYR A 262 -2.56 -6.73 13.90
CA TYR A 262 -1.21 -7.28 13.74
C TYR A 262 -1.17 -8.42 12.74
N PHE A 263 -2.16 -9.30 12.82
CA PHE A 263 -2.33 -10.41 11.91
C PHE A 263 -2.44 -9.93 10.46
N LYS A 264 -3.22 -8.87 10.21
CA LYS A 264 -3.38 -8.29 8.89
C LYS A 264 -2.03 -7.81 8.30
N ILE A 265 -1.23 -7.07 9.08
CA ILE A 265 0.10 -6.60 8.63
C ILE A 265 1.00 -7.79 8.31
N ILE A 266 1.08 -8.79 9.19
CA ILE A 266 1.90 -9.99 8.94
C ILE A 266 1.50 -10.67 7.63
N THR A 267 0.19 -10.87 7.44
CA THR A 267 -0.36 -11.50 6.23
C THR A 267 0.01 -10.74 4.96
N ASP A 268 -0.07 -9.41 5.01
CA ASP A 268 0.22 -8.56 3.87
C ASP A 268 1.71 -8.57 3.51
N PHE A 269 2.59 -8.55 4.52
CA PHE A 269 4.03 -8.63 4.29
C PHE A 269 4.45 -10.01 3.77
N GLU A 270 3.85 -11.09 4.27
CA GLU A 270 4.07 -12.43 3.71
C GLU A 270 3.50 -12.55 2.28
N LEU A 271 2.39 -11.88 1.96
CA LEU A 271 1.86 -11.81 0.60
C LEU A 271 2.85 -11.15 -0.36
N MET A 272 3.41 -9.98 0.00
CA MET A 272 4.45 -9.30 -0.78
C MET A 272 5.69 -10.18 -0.96
N LYS A 273 6.13 -10.84 0.12
CA LYS A 273 7.27 -11.75 0.09
C LYS A 273 7.04 -12.90 -0.88
N ASN A 274 5.91 -13.56 -0.80
CA ASN A 274 5.60 -14.71 -1.64
C ASN A 274 5.38 -14.32 -3.11
N THR A 275 4.85 -13.13 -3.36
CA THR A 275 4.56 -12.66 -4.72
C THR A 275 5.80 -12.13 -5.43
N PHE A 276 6.65 -11.36 -4.77
CA PHE A 276 7.76 -10.64 -5.39
C PHE A 276 9.14 -11.02 -4.85
N ILE A 277 9.34 -10.97 -3.52
CA ILE A 277 10.66 -11.20 -2.91
C ILE A 277 11.19 -12.58 -3.25
N SER A 278 10.34 -13.62 -3.20
CA SER A 278 10.70 -15.00 -3.57
C SER A 278 11.16 -15.16 -5.04
N LYS A 279 10.79 -14.19 -5.89
CA LYS A 279 11.20 -14.11 -7.31
C LYS A 279 12.41 -13.21 -7.54
N GLY A 280 13.00 -12.68 -6.48
CA GLY A 280 14.16 -11.79 -6.58
C GLY A 280 13.80 -10.33 -6.88
N ILE A 281 12.56 -9.90 -6.66
CA ILE A 281 12.06 -8.54 -6.91
C ILE A 281 11.78 -7.86 -5.57
N PRO A 282 12.51 -6.79 -5.20
CA PRO A 282 12.20 -6.00 -4.02
C PRO A 282 10.87 -5.26 -4.12
N VAL A 283 10.30 -4.90 -2.97
CA VAL A 283 9.08 -4.10 -2.86
C VAL A 283 9.36 -2.79 -2.13
N ILE A 284 8.89 -1.69 -2.71
CA ILE A 284 8.94 -0.37 -2.10
C ILE A 284 7.53 0.01 -1.66
N ILE A 285 7.33 0.16 -0.37
CA ILE A 285 6.12 0.79 0.15
C ILE A 285 6.35 2.30 0.05
N ASN A 286 5.84 2.88 -1.05
CA ASN A 286 6.06 4.29 -1.39
C ASN A 286 5.46 5.23 -0.37
N GLU A 287 4.31 4.83 0.17
CA GLU A 287 3.55 5.65 1.10
C GLU A 287 2.96 4.80 2.21
N VAL A 288 3.16 5.25 3.43
CA VAL A 288 2.49 4.75 4.63
C VAL A 288 2.31 5.88 5.61
N GLY A 289 1.12 5.96 6.20
CA GLY A 289 0.80 7.01 7.16
C GLY A 289 -0.58 6.80 7.78
N VAL A 290 -0.90 7.64 8.74
CA VAL A 290 -2.20 7.70 9.43
C VAL A 290 -2.59 9.16 9.56
N LEU A 291 -3.82 9.51 9.19
CA LEU A 291 -4.35 10.86 9.41
C LEU A 291 -4.26 11.25 10.89
N THR A 292 -3.63 12.40 11.16
CA THR A 292 -3.40 12.92 12.51
C THR A 292 -4.56 13.82 12.95
N GLU A 293 -5.69 13.23 13.24
CA GLU A 293 -6.85 13.95 13.76
C GLU A 293 -6.97 13.82 15.28
N GLU A 294 -7.62 14.81 15.95
CA GLU A 294 -7.70 14.89 17.40
C GLU A 294 -8.40 13.69 18.06
N LYS A 295 -9.31 13.04 17.35
CA LYS A 295 -10.09 11.91 17.89
C LYS A 295 -9.32 10.58 17.85
N LYS A 296 -8.31 10.44 16.98
CA LYS A 296 -7.49 9.23 16.93
C LYS A 296 -6.52 9.17 18.10
N LYS A 297 -6.39 8.00 18.70
CA LYS A 297 -5.43 7.80 19.78
C LYS A 297 -4.00 7.84 19.27
N LEU A 298 -3.22 8.74 19.84
CA LEU A 298 -1.82 8.93 19.47
C LEU A 298 -0.99 7.65 19.66
N GLU A 299 -1.28 6.88 20.71
CA GLU A 299 -0.65 5.59 20.96
C GLU A 299 -0.92 4.59 19.83
N SER A 300 -2.13 4.57 19.27
CA SER A 300 -2.48 3.69 18.15
C SER A 300 -1.76 4.11 16.87
N ILE A 301 -1.56 5.40 16.63
CA ILE A 301 -0.76 5.90 15.49
C ILE A 301 0.69 5.46 15.65
N ARG A 302 1.28 5.62 16.84
CA ARG A 302 2.65 5.16 17.13
C ARG A 302 2.79 3.65 16.94
N GLU A 303 1.85 2.87 17.49
CA GLU A 303 1.84 1.41 17.45
C GLU A 303 1.78 0.91 16.00
N TYR A 304 0.88 1.48 15.19
CA TYR A 304 0.78 1.15 13.76
C TYR A 304 2.06 1.45 12.99
N LEU A 305 2.56 2.69 13.09
CA LEU A 305 3.77 3.09 12.37
C LEU A 305 5.00 2.32 12.86
N TYR A 306 5.11 2.08 14.17
CA TYR A 306 6.18 1.26 14.73
C TYR A 306 6.14 -0.15 14.14
N MET A 307 4.96 -0.80 14.10
CA MET A 307 4.80 -2.14 13.55
C MET A 307 5.20 -2.19 12.07
N VAL A 308 4.67 -1.27 11.24
CA VAL A 308 4.96 -1.27 9.79
C VAL A 308 6.45 -1.02 9.51
N PHE A 309 7.07 -0.04 10.16
CA PHE A 309 8.47 0.26 9.93
C PHE A 309 9.43 -0.78 10.52
N SER A 310 9.10 -1.39 11.65
CA SER A 310 9.91 -2.46 12.24
C SER A 310 9.84 -3.75 11.41
N ILE A 311 8.66 -4.15 10.95
CA ILE A 311 8.53 -5.35 10.10
C ILE A 311 9.19 -5.11 8.73
N SER A 312 9.04 -3.93 8.13
CA SER A 312 9.74 -3.59 6.90
C SER A 312 11.27 -3.68 7.05
N SER A 313 11.79 -3.20 8.18
CA SER A 313 13.23 -3.27 8.49
C SER A 313 13.72 -4.69 8.79
N ASP A 314 12.83 -5.60 9.14
CA ASP A 314 13.13 -7.00 9.44
C ASP A 314 13.05 -7.91 8.20
N PHE A 315 12.33 -7.49 7.15
CA PHE A 315 12.23 -8.18 5.87
C PHE A 315 13.31 -7.70 4.90
N ASP A 316 14.14 -8.63 4.40
CA ASP A 316 15.09 -8.30 3.33
C ASP A 316 14.37 -8.06 2.01
N GLY A 317 14.61 -6.90 1.40
CA GLY A 317 14.02 -6.50 0.12
C GLY A 317 12.70 -5.73 0.21
N ILE A 318 12.25 -5.32 1.41
CA ILE A 318 11.13 -4.39 1.59
C ILE A 318 11.64 -3.13 2.27
N MET A 319 11.23 -1.95 1.80
CA MET A 319 11.44 -0.69 2.50
C MET A 319 10.16 0.15 2.47
N CYS A 320 9.99 1.03 3.46
CA CYS A 320 8.84 1.93 3.58
C CYS A 320 9.26 3.40 3.58
N CYS A 321 8.42 4.25 2.94
CA CYS A 321 8.52 5.71 3.01
C CYS A 321 7.33 6.28 3.80
N LEU A 322 7.63 7.03 4.86
CA LEU A 322 6.61 7.76 5.62
C LEU A 322 5.99 8.84 4.73
N TRP A 323 4.67 8.84 4.57
CA TRP A 323 3.96 9.95 3.95
C TRP A 323 3.79 11.07 4.97
N ASP A 324 4.35 12.24 4.70
CA ASP A 324 4.29 13.40 5.57
C ASP A 324 4.04 14.68 4.77
N THR A 325 3.00 15.40 5.11
CA THR A 325 2.60 16.65 4.45
C THR A 325 3.15 17.90 5.13
N SER A 326 3.84 17.76 6.26
CA SER A 326 4.50 18.81 7.06
C SER A 326 3.56 19.81 7.74
N ASN A 327 2.56 20.32 7.03
CA ASN A 327 1.67 21.35 7.57
C ASN A 327 0.54 20.73 8.38
N LYS A 328 0.22 21.34 9.52
CA LYS A 328 -0.90 20.91 10.36
C LYS A 328 -2.22 21.39 9.78
N VAL A 329 -2.65 20.73 8.70
CA VAL A 329 -3.98 20.89 8.12
C VAL A 329 -4.87 19.77 8.66
N PHE A 330 -6.11 20.09 9.01
CA PHE A 330 -7.08 19.08 9.43
C PHE A 330 -7.27 18.02 8.34
N GLY A 331 -7.22 16.77 8.74
CA GLY A 331 -7.41 15.66 7.81
C GLY A 331 -6.17 15.26 7.01
N ASP A 332 -4.98 15.65 7.47
CA ASP A 332 -3.72 15.36 6.79
C ASP A 332 -2.79 14.47 7.64
N MET A 333 -1.76 13.91 7.02
CA MET A 333 -0.73 13.09 7.67
C MET A 333 0.48 13.95 7.97
N ASN A 334 0.47 14.61 9.13
CA ASN A 334 1.52 15.54 9.51
C ASN A 334 2.19 15.12 10.81
N TYR A 335 3.45 14.74 10.68
CA TYR A 335 4.28 14.29 11.80
C TYR A 335 5.42 15.25 12.12
N TYR A 336 5.98 15.89 11.10
CA TYR A 336 7.15 16.72 11.21
C TYR A 336 6.98 18.06 10.46
N ASP A 337 6.90 19.15 11.20
CA ASP A 337 6.96 20.51 10.66
C ASP A 337 8.38 20.78 10.14
N ARG A 338 8.53 20.70 8.83
CA ARG A 338 9.81 20.81 8.13
C ARG A 338 10.40 22.21 8.20
N GLU A 339 9.55 23.23 8.27
CA GLU A 339 9.98 24.62 8.32
C GLU A 339 10.53 24.98 9.69
N ASN A 340 9.82 24.62 10.76
CA ASN A 340 10.18 24.96 12.13
C ASN A 340 11.03 23.88 12.83
N ASP A 341 11.38 22.79 12.15
CA ASP A 341 12.14 21.67 12.69
C ASP A 341 11.49 21.07 13.96
N LYS A 342 10.22 20.82 13.89
CA LYS A 342 9.44 20.36 15.05
C LYS A 342 8.66 19.10 14.74
N TRP A 343 8.88 18.05 15.51
CA TRP A 343 8.00 16.88 15.50
C TRP A 343 6.77 17.16 16.36
N TYR A 344 5.61 16.79 15.86
CA TYR A 344 4.35 16.88 16.62
C TYR A 344 4.28 15.80 17.70
N ASP A 345 5.01 14.69 17.49
CA ASP A 345 5.16 13.59 18.44
C ASP A 345 6.65 13.21 18.59
N GLU A 346 7.26 13.64 19.72
CA GLU A 346 8.67 13.37 20.02
C GLU A 346 8.95 11.85 20.19
N LYS A 347 7.99 11.10 20.72
CA LYS A 347 8.12 9.65 20.90
C LYS A 347 8.17 8.92 19.55
N LEU A 348 7.31 9.32 18.60
CA LEU A 348 7.33 8.79 17.25
C LEU A 348 8.68 9.07 16.54
N LYS A 349 9.21 10.29 16.70
CA LYS A 349 10.57 10.64 16.21
C LYS A 349 11.62 9.69 16.79
N GLU A 350 11.61 9.47 18.11
CA GLU A 350 12.55 8.56 18.76
C GLU A 350 12.43 7.14 18.22
N ASN A 351 11.22 6.66 17.96
CA ASN A 351 10.97 5.35 17.38
C ASN A 351 11.66 5.22 16.02
N PHE A 352 11.47 6.16 15.11
CA PHE A 352 12.16 6.15 13.80
C PHE A 352 13.68 6.17 13.95
N MET A 353 14.20 7.02 14.84
CA MET A 353 15.64 7.08 15.10
C MET A 353 16.20 5.77 15.68
N GLN A 354 15.43 5.03 16.47
CA GLN A 354 15.86 3.73 17.02
C GLN A 354 15.79 2.64 15.95
N ILE A 355 14.71 2.59 15.17
CA ILE A 355 14.56 1.64 14.07
C ILE A 355 15.72 1.81 13.07
N SER A 356 16.06 3.05 12.70
CA SER A 356 17.15 3.33 11.75
C SER A 356 18.53 2.86 12.23
N ARG A 357 18.69 2.68 13.53
CA ARG A 357 19.94 2.18 14.17
C ARG A 357 19.89 0.66 14.42
N GLY A 358 18.86 -0.03 13.93
CA GLY A 358 18.64 -1.45 14.17
C GLY A 358 18.21 -1.76 15.63
N LYS A 359 17.75 -0.75 16.37
CA LYS A 359 17.30 -0.89 17.76
C LYS A 359 15.77 -0.94 17.80
N TYR A 360 15.22 -2.07 17.46
CA TYR A 360 13.78 -2.32 17.50
C TYR A 360 13.51 -3.77 17.86
N ILE A 361 12.30 -4.03 18.33
CA ILE A 361 11.81 -5.39 18.59
C ILE A 361 11.37 -5.97 17.25
N LYS A 362 11.99 -7.07 16.85
CA LYS A 362 11.71 -7.72 15.57
C LYS A 362 10.37 -8.45 15.62
N PRO A 363 9.40 -8.12 14.76
CA PRO A 363 8.13 -8.84 14.72
C PRO A 363 8.30 -10.32 14.42
N THR A 364 9.29 -10.70 13.58
CA THR A 364 9.53 -12.09 13.20
C THR A 364 9.98 -12.99 14.37
N ASP A 365 10.57 -12.43 15.43
CA ASP A 365 10.94 -13.17 16.64
C ASP A 365 9.71 -13.71 17.39
N PHE A 366 8.53 -13.14 17.13
CA PHE A 366 7.25 -13.53 17.75
C PHE A 366 6.35 -14.31 16.80
N TYR A 367 6.85 -14.70 15.63
CA TYR A 367 6.06 -15.49 14.69
C TYR A 367 5.76 -16.87 15.24
N ILE A 368 4.50 -17.26 15.10
CA ILE A 368 4.01 -18.60 15.36
C ILE A 368 3.47 -19.21 14.08
N LYS A 369 3.70 -20.52 13.89
CA LYS A 369 3.15 -21.24 12.74
C LYS A 369 1.79 -21.80 13.10
N THR A 370 0.79 -21.45 12.31
CA THR A 370 -0.56 -22.02 12.40
C THR A 370 -0.90 -22.76 11.11
N HIS A 371 -1.53 -23.91 11.23
CA HIS A 371 -1.98 -24.67 10.07
C HIS A 371 -3.38 -24.28 9.59
N PHE A 372 -4.10 -23.49 10.41
CA PHE A 372 -5.44 -23.00 10.06
C PHE A 372 -5.65 -21.63 10.68
N GLU A 373 -6.53 -20.92 10.06
CA GLU A 373 -6.91 -19.59 10.44
C GLU A 373 -8.36 -19.58 10.96
N THR A 374 -8.56 -19.04 12.15
CA THR A 374 -9.90 -18.78 12.67
C THR A 374 -10.22 -17.33 12.45
N VAL A 375 -11.32 -17.06 11.76
CA VAL A 375 -11.68 -15.72 11.33
C VAL A 375 -12.51 -15.01 12.37
N THR A 376 -12.21 -13.76 12.55
CA THR A 376 -13.03 -12.82 13.28
C THR A 376 -14.25 -12.42 12.47
N MET A 377 -15.39 -12.36 13.12
CA MET A 377 -16.61 -11.88 12.49
C MET A 377 -16.49 -10.38 12.22
N THR A 378 -16.48 -10.02 10.94
CA THR A 378 -16.82 -8.65 10.57
C THR A 378 -18.34 -8.57 10.53
N TYR A 379 -18.94 -7.84 11.46
CA TYR A 379 -20.39 -7.70 11.58
C TYR A 379 -20.93 -6.79 10.48
N LEU A 380 -21.16 -7.38 9.32
CA LEU A 380 -22.03 -6.81 8.29
C LEU A 380 -23.10 -7.84 7.97
N GLN A 381 -24.26 -7.72 8.58
CA GLN A 381 -25.48 -8.47 8.25
C GLN A 381 -25.36 -10.02 8.26
N GLY A 382 -24.56 -10.59 9.16
CA GLY A 382 -24.44 -12.07 9.27
C GLY A 382 -23.50 -12.70 8.27
N THR A 383 -22.52 -11.97 7.83
CA THR A 383 -21.43 -12.40 6.98
C THR A 383 -20.16 -12.59 7.78
N ILE A 384 -19.39 -13.65 7.46
CA ILE A 384 -18.01 -13.84 7.91
C ILE A 384 -17.12 -13.72 6.66
N GLU A 385 -16.08 -12.93 6.75
CA GLU A 385 -15.13 -12.74 5.65
C GLU A 385 -13.70 -13.03 6.08
N LEU A 386 -12.94 -13.70 5.20
CA LEU A 386 -11.53 -13.98 5.36
C LEU A 386 -10.77 -13.57 4.11
N LYS A 387 -9.75 -12.72 4.29
CA LYS A 387 -8.79 -12.44 3.25
C LYS A 387 -7.71 -13.54 3.20
N ILE A 388 -7.60 -14.24 2.07
CA ILE A 388 -6.63 -15.32 1.88
C ILE A 388 -5.46 -14.91 0.98
N GLY A 389 -5.58 -13.82 0.21
CA GLY A 389 -4.57 -13.39 -0.75
C GLY A 389 -4.25 -14.47 -1.80
N SER A 390 -2.99 -14.61 -2.14
CA SER A 390 -2.51 -15.59 -3.12
C SER A 390 -2.31 -17.00 -2.54
N ARG A 391 -2.69 -17.25 -1.28
CA ARG A 391 -2.53 -18.56 -0.64
C ARG A 391 -3.45 -19.60 -1.26
N LYS A 392 -2.95 -20.83 -1.38
CA LYS A 392 -3.76 -21.93 -1.87
C LYS A 392 -4.54 -22.56 -0.72
N ALA A 393 -5.84 -22.32 -0.69
CA ALA A 393 -6.74 -22.98 0.24
C ALA A 393 -6.95 -24.42 -0.16
N LEU A 394 -6.89 -25.34 0.79
CA LEU A 394 -7.18 -26.76 0.61
C LEU A 394 -8.58 -27.12 1.06
N LYS A 395 -9.05 -26.50 2.15
CA LYS A 395 -10.32 -26.84 2.75
C LYS A 395 -10.93 -25.66 3.48
N ILE A 396 -12.22 -25.51 3.38
CA ILE A 396 -13.02 -24.53 4.11
C ILE A 396 -13.92 -25.26 5.10
N ILE A 397 -13.90 -24.85 6.36
CA ILE A 397 -14.71 -25.43 7.44
C ILE A 397 -15.55 -24.32 8.05
N ILE A 398 -16.85 -24.50 8.11
CA ILE A 398 -17.81 -23.52 8.61
C ILE A 398 -18.58 -24.12 9.79
N ASN A 399 -18.56 -23.45 10.93
CA ASN A 399 -19.31 -23.84 12.10
C ASN A 399 -20.52 -22.92 12.26
N VAL A 400 -21.72 -23.52 12.28
CA VAL A 400 -22.99 -22.81 12.27
C VAL A 400 -23.87 -23.30 13.40
N ARG A 401 -24.46 -22.40 14.18
CA ARG A 401 -25.52 -22.71 15.13
C ARG A 401 -26.88 -22.47 14.47
N LEU A 402 -27.71 -23.50 14.46
CA LEU A 402 -29.09 -23.43 14.00
C LEU A 402 -30.03 -23.35 15.21
N THR A 403 -30.82 -22.25 15.29
CA THR A 403 -31.78 -22.05 16.37
C THR A 403 -33.20 -22.09 15.78
N GLY A 404 -34.06 -22.98 16.29
CA GLY A 404 -35.46 -23.09 15.87
C GLY A 404 -35.92 -24.52 15.56
N THR A 405 -37.21 -24.78 15.74
CA THR A 405 -37.87 -26.10 15.54
C THR A 405 -38.57 -26.20 14.20
N LEU A 406 -38.59 -25.21 13.36
CA LEU A 406 -39.24 -25.21 12.07
C LEU A 406 -38.33 -25.74 10.97
N PHE A 407 -38.88 -26.65 10.14
CA PHE A 407 -38.30 -27.22 8.93
C PHE A 407 -38.19 -26.15 7.82
N ILE A 408 -37.29 -25.19 7.98
CA ILE A 408 -36.97 -24.26 6.92
C ILE A 408 -35.63 -24.68 6.34
N ASP A 409 -35.54 -24.76 5.05
CA ASP A 409 -34.27 -24.98 4.35
C ASP A 409 -33.30 -23.86 4.71
N VAL A 410 -32.26 -24.27 5.45
CA VAL A 410 -31.25 -23.35 5.91
C VAL A 410 -30.21 -23.24 4.81
N ASN A 411 -30.28 -22.20 4.03
CA ASN A 411 -29.35 -21.94 2.94
C ASN A 411 -28.34 -20.87 3.36
N PHE A 412 -27.07 -21.17 3.20
CA PHE A 412 -25.99 -20.18 3.22
C PHE A 412 -25.05 -20.44 2.04
N SER A 413 -24.23 -19.44 1.74
CA SER A 413 -23.34 -19.49 0.60
C SER A 413 -21.92 -19.17 1.01
N VAL A 414 -20.96 -19.83 0.40
CA VAL A 414 -19.56 -19.47 0.41
C VAL A 414 -19.23 -18.82 -0.92
N PHE A 415 -18.67 -17.64 -0.85
CA PHE A 415 -18.13 -16.94 -2.00
C PHE A 415 -16.62 -16.89 -1.86
N SER A 416 -15.92 -16.98 -2.99
CA SER A 416 -14.55 -16.53 -3.08
C SER A 416 -14.48 -15.51 -4.20
N TYR A 417 -13.91 -14.36 -3.94
CA TYR A 417 -13.85 -13.25 -4.88
C TYR A 417 -12.54 -12.47 -4.74
N ASP A 418 -12.28 -11.62 -5.71
CA ASP A 418 -11.20 -10.65 -5.68
C ASP A 418 -11.73 -9.25 -6.01
N THR A 419 -10.84 -8.25 -5.90
CA THR A 419 -11.17 -6.84 -6.13
C THR A 419 -11.52 -6.50 -7.59
N ILE A 420 -11.29 -7.43 -8.53
CA ILE A 420 -11.63 -7.26 -9.95
C ILE A 420 -12.87 -8.06 -10.37
N GLY A 421 -13.64 -8.56 -9.41
CA GLY A 421 -14.94 -9.19 -9.65
C GLY A 421 -14.91 -10.66 -10.05
N ARG A 422 -13.74 -11.34 -10.04
CA ARG A 422 -13.72 -12.79 -10.23
C ARG A 422 -14.22 -13.47 -8.98
N SER A 423 -15.14 -14.41 -9.16
CA SER A 423 -15.75 -15.08 -8.01
C SER A 423 -16.22 -16.48 -8.35
N PHE A 424 -16.37 -17.32 -7.33
CA PHE A 424 -17.22 -18.51 -7.35
C PHE A 424 -18.15 -18.50 -6.14
N LYS A 425 -19.24 -19.26 -6.25
CA LYS A 425 -20.23 -19.40 -5.18
C LYS A 425 -20.57 -20.87 -4.98
N ILE A 426 -20.60 -21.30 -3.72
CA ILE A 426 -21.08 -22.61 -3.31
C ILE A 426 -22.24 -22.39 -2.34
N ASN A 427 -23.40 -22.99 -2.64
CA ASN A 427 -24.55 -22.94 -1.76
C ASN A 427 -24.62 -24.24 -0.95
N PHE A 428 -25.08 -24.14 0.29
CA PHE A 428 -25.22 -25.25 1.22
C PHE A 428 -26.65 -25.36 1.72
N GLU A 429 -27.07 -26.59 1.88
CA GLU A 429 -28.31 -26.97 2.57
C GLU A 429 -27.94 -27.59 3.93
N LYS A 430 -28.91 -27.65 4.84
CA LYS A 430 -28.71 -28.27 6.17
C LYS A 430 -28.23 -29.72 6.09
N SER A 431 -28.65 -30.45 5.08
CA SER A 431 -28.24 -31.84 4.80
C SER A 431 -26.73 -32.00 4.54
N ASP A 432 -26.07 -30.95 4.08
CA ASP A 432 -24.63 -30.97 3.78
C ASP A 432 -23.78 -30.88 5.05
N GLY A 433 -24.37 -30.48 6.17
CA GLY A 433 -23.71 -30.28 7.44
C GLY A 433 -23.74 -31.46 8.37
N LYS A 434 -22.63 -31.70 9.07
CA LYS A 434 -22.54 -32.70 10.17
C LYS A 434 -22.93 -32.06 11.50
N LYS A 435 -24.03 -32.53 12.11
CA LYS A 435 -24.45 -32.09 13.44
C LYS A 435 -23.45 -32.56 14.50
N GLN A 436 -23.03 -31.61 15.35
CA GLN A 436 -22.15 -31.85 16.47
C GLN A 436 -22.93 -32.13 17.76
N TYR A 437 -22.23 -32.61 18.80
CA TYR A 437 -22.81 -32.96 20.09
C TYR A 437 -23.42 -31.73 20.82
N ASP A 438 -22.84 -30.54 20.60
CA ASP A 438 -23.30 -29.27 21.17
C ASP A 438 -24.48 -28.64 20.39
N GLY A 439 -24.99 -29.34 19.38
CA GLY A 439 -26.10 -28.88 18.55
C GLY A 439 -25.71 -27.98 17.38
N THR A 440 -24.44 -27.65 17.22
CA THR A 440 -23.95 -26.95 16.03
C THR A 440 -23.84 -27.83 14.82
N TYR A 441 -23.68 -27.25 13.64
CA TYR A 441 -23.43 -27.97 12.39
C TYR A 441 -22.09 -27.52 11.81
N VAL A 442 -21.31 -28.52 11.35
CA VAL A 442 -20.04 -28.26 10.67
C VAL A 442 -20.17 -28.63 9.22
N PHE A 443 -19.89 -27.70 8.35
CA PHE A 443 -19.81 -27.87 6.90
C PHE A 443 -18.34 -27.84 6.51
N SER A 444 -17.93 -28.77 5.67
CA SER A 444 -16.53 -28.91 5.25
C SER A 444 -16.47 -29.09 3.74
N ILE A 445 -15.67 -28.26 3.09
CA ILE A 445 -15.52 -28.22 1.65
C ILE A 445 -14.06 -28.43 1.31
N ASP A 446 -13.80 -29.44 0.46
CA ASP A 446 -12.50 -29.58 -0.18
C ASP A 446 -12.44 -28.64 -1.39
N VAL A 447 -11.57 -27.62 -1.28
CA VAL A 447 -11.34 -26.62 -2.33
C VAL A 447 -9.96 -26.77 -2.98
N SER A 448 -9.25 -27.86 -2.71
CA SER A 448 -7.90 -28.10 -3.22
C SER A 448 -7.80 -28.06 -4.76
N LYS A 449 -8.91 -28.36 -5.45
CA LYS A 449 -9.02 -28.32 -6.92
C LYS A 449 -9.73 -27.07 -7.46
N ILE A 450 -10.17 -26.18 -6.58
CA ILE A 450 -10.90 -24.96 -6.93
C ILE A 450 -9.96 -23.77 -6.70
N LYS A 451 -9.88 -22.86 -7.65
CA LYS A 451 -9.13 -21.62 -7.45
C LYS A 451 -9.92 -20.72 -6.50
N CYS A 452 -9.45 -20.58 -5.26
CA CYS A 452 -9.92 -19.53 -4.36
C CYS A 452 -9.23 -18.20 -4.72
N TYR A 453 -9.98 -17.12 -4.61
CA TYR A 453 -9.51 -15.76 -4.83
C TYR A 453 -9.10 -15.12 -3.51
N ASN A 454 -8.76 -13.84 -3.54
CA ASN A 454 -8.21 -13.12 -2.40
C ASN A 454 -9.09 -13.13 -1.14
N TYR A 455 -10.39 -13.31 -1.31
CA TYR A 455 -11.36 -13.30 -0.21
C TYR A 455 -12.22 -14.56 -0.22
N ILE A 456 -12.54 -15.05 0.97
CA ILE A 456 -13.58 -16.06 1.21
C ILE A 456 -14.62 -15.44 2.12
N GLN A 457 -15.86 -15.41 1.68
CA GLN A 457 -16.97 -14.84 2.41
C GLN A 457 -18.07 -15.90 2.60
N VAL A 458 -18.61 -15.96 3.81
CA VAL A 458 -19.77 -16.81 4.15
C VAL A 458 -20.94 -15.90 4.47
N THR A 459 -22.01 -16.04 3.68
CA THR A 459 -23.24 -15.26 3.88
C THR A 459 -24.43 -16.17 4.12
N LYS A 460 -25.35 -15.74 4.98
CA LYS A 460 -26.67 -16.37 5.14
C LYS A 460 -27.70 -15.63 4.29
N SER A 461 -28.79 -16.34 3.91
CA SER A 461 -29.89 -15.72 3.21
C SER A 461 -30.52 -14.58 4.03
N LEU A 462 -30.82 -13.48 3.39
CA LEU A 462 -31.46 -12.31 4.00
C LEU A 462 -32.78 -12.71 4.70
N GLY A 463 -32.91 -12.39 5.98
CA GLY A 463 -34.10 -12.67 6.79
C GLY A 463 -34.07 -13.94 7.63
N ASP A 464 -33.06 -14.80 7.48
CA ASP A 464 -32.98 -16.01 8.30
C ASP A 464 -32.38 -15.70 9.70
N LYS A 465 -33.29 -15.51 10.69
CA LYS A 465 -32.93 -15.28 12.09
C LYS A 465 -32.48 -16.55 12.83
N HIS A 466 -32.56 -17.69 12.19
CA HIS A 466 -32.28 -18.99 12.82
C HIS A 466 -30.86 -19.50 12.61
N ILE A 467 -30.04 -18.77 11.83
CA ILE A 467 -28.65 -19.10 11.55
C ILE A 467 -27.75 -18.14 12.30
N THR A 468 -26.88 -18.68 13.15
CA THR A 468 -25.71 -17.96 13.67
C THR A 468 -24.44 -18.58 13.14
N LEU A 469 -23.69 -17.83 12.37
CA LEU A 469 -22.35 -18.23 11.92
C LEU A 469 -21.39 -18.08 13.10
N ASN A 470 -20.78 -19.19 13.54
CA ASN A 470 -19.86 -19.15 14.70
C ASN A 470 -18.43 -18.83 14.25
N ASN A 471 -17.91 -19.59 13.31
CA ASN A 471 -16.58 -19.38 12.75
C ASN A 471 -16.43 -19.93 11.32
N LEU A 472 -15.43 -19.42 10.66
CA LEU A 472 -14.91 -19.90 9.38
C LEU A 472 -13.43 -20.25 9.61
N THR A 473 -13.05 -21.47 9.24
CA THR A 473 -11.67 -21.93 9.26
C THR A 473 -11.25 -22.32 7.87
N VAL A 474 -10.07 -21.91 7.44
CA VAL A 474 -9.50 -22.30 6.14
C VAL A 474 -8.18 -23.01 6.37
N GLU A 475 -8.06 -24.23 5.81
CA GLU A 475 -6.80 -24.98 5.79
C GLU A 475 -6.05 -24.65 4.50
N PHE A 476 -4.76 -24.32 4.61
CA PHE A 476 -3.89 -23.97 3.50
C PHE A 476 -2.85 -25.06 3.21
N GLU A 477 -2.31 -25.07 1.99
CA GLU A 477 -1.25 -26.00 1.57
C GLU A 477 0.04 -25.83 2.38
N GLU A 478 0.31 -24.59 2.81
CA GLU A 478 1.48 -24.27 3.63
C GLU A 478 1.07 -23.76 5.01
N SER A 479 1.94 -23.98 5.99
CA SER A 479 1.74 -23.42 7.34
C SER A 479 1.69 -21.91 7.28
N PHE A 480 0.66 -21.34 7.90
CA PHE A 480 0.46 -19.91 7.95
C PHE A 480 1.33 -19.28 9.06
N GLN A 481 1.92 -18.12 8.78
CA GLN A 481 2.63 -17.31 9.77
C GLN A 481 1.64 -16.37 10.47
N SER A 482 1.58 -16.42 11.77
CA SER A 482 0.86 -15.49 12.63
C SER A 482 1.83 -14.91 13.67
N ILE A 483 1.34 -14.11 14.59
CA ILE A 483 2.16 -13.50 15.63
C ILE A 483 1.55 -13.74 17.02
N ASP A 484 2.39 -14.06 18.02
CA ASP A 484 2.01 -13.93 19.43
C ASP A 484 1.92 -12.43 19.77
N TYR A 485 0.77 -11.82 19.44
CA TYR A 485 0.57 -10.39 19.55
C TYR A 485 0.67 -9.90 21.00
N LYS A 486 0.27 -10.70 21.99
CA LYS A 486 0.31 -10.31 23.41
C LYS A 486 1.75 -10.12 23.88
N SER A 487 2.60 -11.10 23.58
CA SER A 487 4.03 -11.02 23.90
C SER A 487 4.72 -9.90 23.12
N TYR A 488 4.43 -9.76 21.85
CA TYR A 488 4.97 -8.68 21.02
C TYR A 488 4.53 -7.30 21.51
N LYS A 489 3.23 -7.11 21.76
CA LYS A 489 2.69 -5.84 22.29
C LYS A 489 3.29 -5.47 23.64
N SER A 490 3.50 -6.45 24.50
CA SER A 490 4.22 -6.24 25.76
C SER A 490 5.66 -5.80 25.54
N ALA A 491 6.37 -6.44 24.60
CA ALA A 491 7.75 -6.10 24.29
C ALA A 491 7.94 -4.69 23.71
N ILE A 492 6.98 -4.21 22.90
CA ILE A 492 7.04 -2.87 22.29
C ILE A 492 6.45 -1.77 23.17
N SER A 493 5.92 -2.08 24.35
CA SER A 493 5.20 -1.09 25.18
C SER A 493 5.99 0.19 25.43
N SER A 494 7.32 0.09 25.68
CA SER A 494 8.18 1.26 25.90
C SER A 494 8.37 2.16 24.66
N TYR A 495 8.03 1.67 23.47
CA TYR A 495 8.05 2.44 22.22
C TYR A 495 6.73 3.17 21.98
N ILE A 496 5.64 2.67 22.52
CA ILE A 496 4.29 3.19 22.30
C ILE A 496 3.91 4.21 23.38
N TYR A 497 4.14 3.89 24.64
CA TYR A 497 3.81 4.70 25.83
C TYR A 497 5.07 5.42 26.36
#